data_d71f9b29fddbaf992482bff39240fc8a
#
_entry.id   d71f9b29fddbaf992482bff39240fc8a
#
_cell.length_a   1.000
_cell.length_b   1.000
_cell.length_c   1.000
_cell.angle_alpha   90.00
_cell.angle_beta   90.00
_cell.angle_gamma   90.00
#
_symmetry.space_group_name_H-M   'P 1'
#
loop_
_entity.id
_entity.type
_entity.pdbx_description
1 polymer ?
#
loop_
_entity_poly.entity_id
_entity_poly.type
_entity_poly.pdbx_seq_one_letter_code
_entity_poly.pdbx_strand_id
1 'polypeptide(L)'
;MDVKVVASRYTDRPKTDPAERIFRIADHVVVDAEKLRSGRMYVGDEFRAVVLTLVPGQAQETHMHPATSHAWFIVSGTGEVTMEDGRRETVGPGLFLVHPRNSVHGLRNTGNENLVYVALSIGA
;
A
#
# COMPACT_ATOMS: atom_id res chain seq x y z
N MET A 1 -14.87 10.17 12.19
CA MET A 1 -14.39 9.11 11.30
C MET A 1 -13.64 8.07 12.12
N ASP A 2 -14.06 6.84 12.01
CA ASP A 2 -13.36 5.75 12.69
C ASP A 2 -12.08 5.42 11.92
N VAL A 3 -10.97 5.41 12.62
CA VAL A 3 -9.68 5.09 12.03
C VAL A 3 -9.20 3.75 12.60
N LYS A 4 -8.98 2.81 11.70
CA LYS A 4 -8.47 1.50 12.07
C LYS A 4 -6.98 1.60 12.41
N VAL A 5 -6.60 1.05 13.56
CA VAL A 5 -5.19 0.96 13.96
C VAL A 5 -4.69 -0.43 13.59
N VAL A 6 -3.61 -0.47 12.82
CA VAL A 6 -3.05 -1.73 12.32
C VAL A 6 -1.70 -1.97 12.97
N ALA A 7 -1.60 -3.06 13.72
CA ALA A 7 -0.33 -3.51 14.31
C ALA A 7 0.58 -4.08 13.22
N SER A 8 1.89 -3.96 13.45
CA SER A 8 2.86 -4.55 12.55
C SER A 8 2.82 -6.07 12.61
N ARG A 9 2.84 -6.72 11.43
CA ARG A 9 2.95 -8.18 11.31
C ARG A 9 4.25 -8.56 10.62
N TYR A 10 5.20 -7.70 10.67
CA TYR A 10 6.43 -7.79 9.91
C TYR A 10 7.27 -9.02 10.26
N THR A 11 7.31 -9.36 11.56
CA THR A 11 8.19 -10.40 12.10
C THR A 11 7.77 -11.82 11.76
N ASP A 12 6.52 -12.03 11.34
CA ASP A 12 5.97 -13.37 11.13
C ASP A 12 6.16 -13.89 9.70
N ARG A 13 6.90 -13.18 8.86
CA ARG A 13 7.02 -13.50 7.44
C ARG A 13 8.41 -13.98 7.09
N PRO A 14 8.51 -15.01 6.21
CA PRO A 14 9.81 -15.43 5.69
C PRO A 14 10.50 -14.27 4.96
N LYS A 15 11.79 -14.13 5.18
CA LYS A 15 12.59 -13.13 4.49
C LYS A 15 12.84 -13.53 3.04
N THR A 16 12.89 -12.54 2.17
CA THR A 16 13.33 -12.74 0.78
C THR A 16 14.81 -13.11 0.77
N ASP A 17 15.21 -14.01 -0.13
CA ASP A 17 16.61 -14.36 -0.33
C ASP A 17 17.40 -13.08 -0.65
N PRO A 18 18.48 -12.77 0.11
CA PRO A 18 19.27 -11.56 -0.14
C PRO A 18 19.89 -11.49 -1.54
N ALA A 19 20.00 -12.61 -2.25
CA ALA A 19 20.49 -12.64 -3.63
C ALA A 19 19.46 -12.10 -4.63
N GLU A 20 18.17 -12.11 -4.28
CA GLU A 20 17.12 -11.54 -5.10
C GLU A 20 17.06 -10.03 -4.86
N ARG A 21 17.38 -9.25 -5.88
CA ARG A 21 17.50 -7.79 -5.78
C ARG A 21 16.74 -7.03 -6.85
N ILE A 22 16.22 -7.72 -7.86
CA ILE A 22 15.49 -7.12 -8.98
C ILE A 22 14.14 -7.80 -9.07
N PHE A 23 13.06 -7.01 -9.02
CA PHE A 23 11.70 -7.51 -8.99
C PHE A 23 10.87 -6.86 -10.09
N ARG A 24 10.10 -7.67 -10.79
CA ARG A 24 9.11 -7.16 -11.75
C ARG A 24 7.79 -6.97 -11.00
N ILE A 25 7.35 -5.73 -10.90
CA ILE A 25 6.14 -5.39 -10.14
C ILE A 25 4.93 -6.18 -10.66
N ALA A 26 4.81 -6.32 -11.99
CA ALA A 26 3.68 -7.03 -12.60
C ALA A 26 3.55 -8.48 -12.15
N ASP A 27 4.66 -9.14 -11.79
CA ASP A 27 4.66 -10.52 -11.33
C ASP A 27 4.02 -10.68 -9.94
N HIS A 28 3.84 -9.58 -9.22
CA HIS A 28 3.32 -9.57 -7.85
C HIS A 28 1.94 -8.95 -7.74
N VAL A 29 1.31 -8.65 -8.86
CA VAL A 29 -0.07 -8.14 -8.88
C VAL A 29 -1.02 -9.26 -8.51
N VAL A 30 -1.86 -9.00 -7.52
CA VAL A 30 -2.94 -9.90 -7.09
C VAL A 30 -4.24 -9.13 -7.12
N VAL A 31 -5.20 -9.63 -7.88
CA VAL A 31 -6.51 -8.97 -8.03
C VAL A 31 -7.58 -9.79 -7.33
N ASP A 32 -8.33 -9.16 -6.44
CA ASP A 32 -9.48 -9.78 -5.78
C ASP A 32 -10.52 -8.69 -5.55
N ALA A 33 -11.62 -8.76 -6.27
CA ALA A 33 -12.67 -7.74 -6.22
C ALA A 33 -13.43 -7.71 -4.89
N GLU A 34 -13.39 -8.78 -4.13
CA GLU A 34 -14.12 -8.88 -2.86
C GLU A 34 -13.28 -8.47 -1.66
N LYS A 35 -11.98 -8.66 -1.76
CA LYS A 35 -11.07 -8.47 -0.62
C LYS A 35 -9.72 -7.99 -1.11
N LEU A 36 -9.23 -6.89 -0.56
CA LEU A 36 -7.90 -6.40 -0.89
C LEU A 36 -6.84 -7.42 -0.46
N ARG A 37 -6.02 -7.87 -1.40
CA ARG A 37 -4.91 -8.77 -1.17
C ARG A 37 -3.60 -8.12 -1.58
N SER A 38 -2.55 -8.37 -0.81
CA SER A 38 -1.22 -7.87 -1.15
C SER A 38 -0.39 -8.96 -1.81
N GLY A 39 0.29 -8.59 -2.89
CA GLY A 39 1.35 -9.42 -3.48
C GLY A 39 2.67 -9.10 -2.80
N ARG A 40 3.24 -10.07 -2.08
CA ARG A 40 4.50 -9.85 -1.37
C ARG A 40 5.65 -9.85 -2.35
N MET A 41 6.29 -8.71 -2.52
CA MET A 41 7.40 -8.57 -3.44
C MET A 41 8.74 -8.71 -2.73
N TYR A 42 8.91 -8.06 -1.58
CA TYR A 42 10.16 -8.10 -0.84
C TYR A 42 9.88 -8.08 0.67
N VAL A 43 10.55 -8.94 1.42
CA VAL A 43 10.53 -8.95 2.89
C VAL A 43 11.97 -8.97 3.38
N GLY A 44 12.43 -7.84 3.91
CA GLY A 44 13.76 -7.67 4.44
C GLY A 44 13.76 -7.34 5.92
N ASP A 45 14.95 -7.08 6.47
CA ASP A 45 15.11 -6.74 7.89
C ASP A 45 14.72 -5.30 8.19
N GLU A 46 14.86 -4.39 7.23
CA GLU A 46 14.64 -2.97 7.44
C GLU A 46 13.34 -2.46 6.85
N PHE A 47 12.86 -3.09 5.78
CA PHE A 47 11.61 -2.74 5.15
C PHE A 47 11.02 -3.92 4.41
N ARG A 48 9.77 -3.79 4.04
CA ARG A 48 9.13 -4.71 3.10
C ARG A 48 8.37 -3.92 2.04
N ALA A 49 8.18 -4.55 0.88
CA ALA A 49 7.43 -3.98 -0.22
C ALA A 49 6.38 -4.99 -0.68
N VAL A 50 5.15 -4.51 -0.81
CA VAL A 50 4.04 -5.30 -1.36
C VAL A 50 3.42 -4.55 -2.53
N VAL A 51 2.83 -5.29 -3.46
CA VAL A 51 2.04 -4.71 -4.54
C VAL A 51 0.57 -4.84 -4.16
N LEU A 52 -0.15 -3.73 -4.22
CA LEU A 52 -1.58 -3.68 -3.93
C LEU A 52 -2.32 -3.28 -5.20
N THR A 53 -3.47 -3.91 -5.42
CA THR A 53 -4.30 -3.62 -6.59
C THR A 53 -5.74 -3.46 -6.15
N LEU A 54 -6.32 -2.31 -6.49
CA LEU A 54 -7.72 -2.01 -6.25
C LEU A 54 -8.46 -2.05 -7.58
N VAL A 55 -9.51 -2.84 -7.69
CA VAL A 55 -10.41 -2.78 -8.84
C VAL A 55 -11.26 -1.51 -8.75
N PRO A 56 -11.89 -1.04 -9.85
CA PRO A 56 -12.73 0.15 -9.79
C PRO A 56 -13.75 0.10 -8.65
N GLY A 57 -13.78 1.15 -7.83
CA GLY A 57 -14.67 1.27 -6.68
C GLY A 57 -14.15 0.64 -5.39
N GLN A 58 -13.14 -0.22 -5.48
CA GLN A 58 -12.55 -0.84 -4.29
C GLN A 58 -11.70 0.17 -3.52
N ALA A 59 -11.61 0.01 -2.22
CA ALA A 59 -10.84 0.90 -1.37
C ALA A 59 -10.00 0.13 -0.36
N GLN A 60 -8.83 0.67 -0.06
CA GLN A 60 -8.13 0.39 1.18
C GLN A 60 -8.69 1.36 2.22
N GLU A 61 -9.32 0.83 3.25
CA GLU A 61 -9.98 1.65 4.27
C GLU A 61 -8.99 2.56 4.99
N THR A 62 -9.49 3.71 5.44
CA THR A 62 -8.70 4.65 6.22
C THR A 62 -8.19 4.00 7.49
N HIS A 63 -6.88 4.08 7.71
CA HIS A 63 -6.19 3.42 8.81
C HIS A 63 -4.93 4.18 9.20
N MET A 64 -4.29 3.73 10.27
CA MET A 64 -3.00 4.27 10.72
C MET A 64 -2.13 3.14 11.29
N HIS A 65 -0.82 3.34 11.24
CA HIS A 65 0.16 2.40 11.76
C HIS A 65 1.03 3.08 12.82
N PRO A 66 0.95 2.66 14.09
CA PRO A 66 1.79 3.27 15.13
C PRO A 66 3.24 2.80 15.11
N ALA A 67 3.52 1.63 14.54
CA ALA A 67 4.86 1.04 14.59
C ALA A 67 5.69 1.27 13.33
N THR A 68 5.05 1.60 12.21
CA THR A 68 5.73 1.69 10.91
C THR A 68 5.35 2.96 10.16
N SER A 69 6.31 3.47 9.39
CA SER A 69 6.04 4.47 8.36
C SER A 69 5.77 3.75 7.04
N HIS A 70 4.98 4.35 6.18
CA HIS A 70 4.61 3.78 4.89
C HIS A 70 4.86 4.78 3.78
N ALA A 71 5.16 4.24 2.61
CA ALA A 71 5.26 5.03 1.40
C ALA A 71 4.58 4.27 0.27
N TRP A 72 3.83 4.97 -0.55
CA TRP A 72 3.13 4.39 -1.70
C TRP A 72 3.65 5.00 -2.99
N PHE A 73 3.93 4.15 -3.95
CA PHE A 73 4.26 4.57 -5.31
C PHE A 73 3.15 4.10 -6.24
N ILE A 74 2.47 5.04 -6.90
CA ILE A 74 1.36 4.72 -7.81
C ILE A 74 1.96 4.31 -9.15
N VAL A 75 1.68 3.07 -9.57
CA VAL A 75 2.19 2.49 -10.81
C VAL A 75 1.22 2.74 -11.97
N SER A 76 -0.08 2.48 -11.76
CA SER A 76 -1.09 2.65 -12.79
C SER A 76 -2.45 2.90 -12.16
N GLY A 77 -3.36 3.47 -12.94
CA GLY A 77 -4.71 3.79 -12.50
C GLY A 77 -4.81 5.13 -11.81
N THR A 78 -6.03 5.49 -11.41
CA THR A 78 -6.36 6.77 -10.77
C THR A 78 -7.14 6.51 -9.49
N GLY A 79 -6.81 7.25 -8.44
CA GLY A 79 -7.48 7.10 -7.17
C GLY A 79 -7.62 8.40 -6.40
N GLU A 80 -8.21 8.28 -5.22
CA GLU A 80 -8.34 9.37 -4.28
C GLU A 80 -7.79 8.92 -2.94
N VAL A 81 -6.78 9.63 -2.45
CA VAL A 81 -6.20 9.39 -1.13
C VAL A 81 -6.96 10.20 -0.09
N THR A 82 -7.22 9.59 1.07
CA THR A 82 -7.79 10.27 2.24
C THR A 82 -6.71 10.36 3.31
N MET A 83 -6.56 11.53 3.89
CA MET A 83 -5.59 11.82 4.93
C MET A 83 -6.29 12.42 6.16
N GLU A 84 -5.52 13.00 7.10
CA GLU A 84 -6.06 13.60 8.31
C GLU A 84 -7.18 14.62 8.02
N ASP A 85 -8.12 14.71 8.94
CA ASP A 85 -9.23 15.67 8.88
C ASP A 85 -10.12 15.52 7.63
N GLY A 86 -10.13 14.32 7.04
CA GLY A 86 -10.91 14.06 5.85
C GLY A 86 -10.36 14.70 4.58
N ARG A 87 -9.13 15.22 4.62
CA ARG A 87 -8.47 15.77 3.43
C ARG A 87 -8.35 14.70 2.36
N ARG A 88 -8.68 15.07 1.12
CA ARG A 88 -8.64 14.15 -0.02
C ARG A 88 -7.90 14.78 -1.18
N GLU A 89 -7.16 13.95 -1.90
CA GLU A 89 -6.47 14.37 -3.11
C GLU A 89 -6.52 13.27 -4.16
N THR A 90 -6.65 13.68 -5.43
CA THR A 90 -6.57 12.75 -6.56
C THR A 90 -5.13 12.36 -6.80
N VAL A 91 -4.90 11.08 -7.02
CA VAL A 91 -3.57 10.54 -7.29
C VAL A 91 -3.57 9.68 -8.54
N GLY A 92 -2.43 9.58 -9.18
CA GLY A 92 -2.25 8.82 -10.41
C GLY A 92 -0.81 8.36 -10.60
N PRO A 93 -0.51 7.77 -11.77
CA PRO A 93 0.81 7.18 -12.02
C PRO A 93 1.96 8.15 -11.81
N GLY A 94 3.02 7.65 -11.19
CA GLY A 94 4.23 8.43 -10.94
C GLY A 94 4.22 9.23 -9.65
N LEU A 95 3.12 9.25 -8.91
CA LEU A 95 3.08 9.93 -7.62
C LEU A 95 3.62 9.03 -6.52
N PHE A 96 4.31 9.65 -5.58
CA PHE A 96 4.88 9.02 -4.40
C PHE A 96 4.26 9.67 -3.16
N LEU A 97 3.61 8.86 -2.33
CA LEU A 97 2.92 9.34 -1.13
C LEU A 97 3.67 8.84 0.11
N VAL A 98 3.84 9.73 1.07
CA VAL A 98 4.52 9.38 2.32
C VAL A 98 3.52 9.42 3.46
N HIS A 99 3.48 8.34 4.23
CA HIS A 99 2.62 8.20 5.40
C HIS A 99 3.48 7.92 6.63
N PRO A 100 3.92 8.98 7.34
CA PRO A 100 4.68 8.78 8.58
C PRO A 100 3.87 7.99 9.62
N ARG A 101 4.55 7.48 10.62
CA ARG A 101 3.88 6.79 11.74
C ARG A 101 2.74 7.62 12.28
N ASN A 102 1.65 6.96 12.60
CA ASN A 102 0.44 7.56 13.15
C ASN A 102 -0.31 8.49 12.19
N SER A 103 0.16 8.66 10.94
CA SER A 103 -0.61 9.41 9.96
C SER A 103 -1.79 8.58 9.46
N VAL A 104 -2.91 9.25 9.23
CA VAL A 104 -4.13 8.64 8.72
C VAL A 104 -4.05 8.59 7.20
N HIS A 105 -4.37 7.42 6.62
CA HIS A 105 -4.36 7.27 5.17
C HIS A 105 -5.32 6.17 4.71
N GLY A 106 -5.91 6.41 3.57
CA GLY A 106 -6.74 5.45 2.85
C GLY A 106 -6.69 5.77 1.36
N LEU A 107 -7.13 4.83 0.52
CA LEU A 107 -7.08 4.99 -0.92
C LEU A 107 -8.29 4.31 -1.55
N ARG A 108 -8.94 5.00 -2.49
CA ARG A 108 -10.05 4.45 -3.26
C ARG A 108 -9.72 4.52 -4.74
N ASN A 109 -10.02 3.48 -5.48
CA ASN A 109 -9.97 3.52 -6.93
C ASN A 109 -11.19 4.27 -7.45
N THR A 110 -10.96 5.45 -8.02
CA THR A 110 -12.00 6.30 -8.58
C THR A 110 -12.02 6.28 -10.10
N GLY A 111 -11.14 5.49 -10.71
CA GLY A 111 -11.06 5.34 -12.16
C GLY A 111 -11.86 4.15 -12.68
N ASN A 112 -11.63 3.83 -13.95
CA ASN A 112 -12.30 2.73 -14.63
C ASN A 112 -11.37 1.57 -14.98
N GLU A 113 -10.13 1.61 -14.48
CA GLU A 113 -9.15 0.52 -14.61
C GLU A 113 -8.53 0.22 -13.25
N ASN A 114 -7.80 -0.87 -13.14
CA ASN A 114 -7.17 -1.25 -11.88
C ASN A 114 -6.15 -0.21 -11.43
N LEU A 115 -6.19 0.11 -10.15
CA LEU A 115 -5.22 0.99 -9.50
C LEU A 115 -4.17 0.11 -8.84
N VAL A 116 -2.94 0.19 -9.34
CA VAL A 116 -1.81 -0.62 -8.87
C VAL A 116 -0.80 0.29 -8.18
N TYR A 117 -0.40 -0.07 -6.99
CA TYR A 117 0.61 0.70 -6.25
C TYR A 117 1.52 -0.22 -5.44
N VAL A 118 2.74 0.24 -5.24
CA VAL A 118 3.72 -0.42 -4.38
C VAL A 118 3.67 0.25 -3.02
N ALA A 119 3.50 -0.54 -1.98
CA ALA A 119 3.51 -0.05 -0.61
C ALA A 119 4.76 -0.53 0.11
N LEU A 120 5.53 0.42 0.62
CA LEU A 120 6.68 0.16 1.47
C LEU A 120 6.26 0.29 2.93
N SER A 121 6.70 -0.66 3.78
CA SER A 121 6.56 -0.56 5.23
C SER A 121 7.95 -0.50 5.83
N ILE A 122 8.24 0.51 6.62
CA ILE A 122 9.56 0.79 7.17
C ILE A 122 9.44 0.89 8.69
N GLY A 123 10.31 0.15 9.39
CA GLY A 123 10.28 0.04 10.84
C GLY A 123 9.76 -1.31 11.28
N ALA A 124 9.59 -1.49 12.56
CA ALA A 124 9.22 -2.78 13.16
C ALA A 124 7.81 -2.79 13.72
#